data_fbea690e0042e6cc40d437b49da0bb96
#
_entry.id   fbea690e0042e6cc40d437b49da0bb96
#
_cell.length_a   1.000
_cell.length_b   1.000
_cell.length_c   1.000
_cell.angle_alpha   90.00
_cell.angle_beta   90.00
_cell.angle_gamma   90.00
#
_symmetry.space_group_name_H-M   'P 1'
#
loop_
_entity.id
_entity.type
_entity.pdbx_description
1 polymer ?
#
loop_
_entity_poly.entity_id
_entity_poly.type
_entity_poly.pdbx_seq_one_letter_code
_entity_poly.pdbx_strand_id
1 'polypeptide(L)'
;MRRVITTLIAAAASAALATSVSCTSTSNQPSQGGRPARTADGKPNFNGVWQALNEANWDLQAHEARAGMVTQKGVYDYEYARVPAAPVVALGAAAGVPASLGVVQGDGQIPYKPEAALTKQQNGENWIDRDPELKCYLPGTPRAMYMPYPFAIVQGTDKIHMTFAFSNAGRVIHLNKVEGPPDDTYMGHSVGHWENDTLVVEVTNFNGKNWFDRAGNFHSDALKLVERYSPISPDAIRYDVTIEDPKTFTKPWTISMPLYRRLEANATVLDYPCIEFSEEFMYGHLRKQQLVKHWEGETMNVDITRKIPPGDRLHEWYRR
;
A
#
# COMPACT_ATOMS: atom_id res chain seq x y z
N MET A 1 77.28 -54.77 30.32
CA MET A 1 77.74 -53.71 29.41
C MET A 1 76.58 -53.31 28.49
N ARG A 2 75.90 -52.27 28.85
CA ARG A 2 74.73 -51.74 28.08
C ARG A 2 75.18 -50.45 27.39
N ARG A 3 75.12 -50.45 26.10
CA ARG A 3 75.31 -49.23 25.29
C ARG A 3 73.99 -48.44 25.20
N VAL A 4 74.03 -47.19 25.62
CA VAL A 4 72.93 -46.24 25.46
C VAL A 4 73.13 -45.56 24.13
N ILE A 5 72.16 -45.69 23.26
CA ILE A 5 72.13 -44.99 21.98
C ILE A 5 71.25 -43.78 22.18
N THR A 6 71.84 -42.56 22.04
CA THR A 6 71.14 -41.28 22.14
C THR A 6 70.68 -40.88 20.74
N THR A 7 69.39 -40.88 20.52
CA THR A 7 68.77 -40.43 19.23
C THR A 7 68.44 -38.90 19.31
N LEU A 8 69.10 -38.12 18.48
CA LEU A 8 68.78 -36.69 18.25
C LEU A 8 67.58 -36.62 17.38
N ILE A 9 66.50 -35.98 17.85
CA ILE A 9 65.36 -35.63 17.08
C ILE A 9 65.54 -34.17 16.61
N ALA A 10 65.71 -33.95 15.30
CA ALA A 10 65.70 -32.62 14.68
C ALA A 10 64.28 -32.19 14.45
N ALA A 11 63.84 -31.13 15.13
CA ALA A 11 62.56 -30.53 14.92
C ALA A 11 62.65 -29.55 13.69
N ALA A 12 62.03 -29.94 12.60
CA ALA A 12 61.81 -29.05 11.45
C ALA A 12 60.61 -28.15 11.72
N ALA A 13 60.83 -26.88 11.92
CA ALA A 13 59.79 -25.87 12.04
C ALA A 13 59.28 -25.49 10.62
N SER A 14 58.11 -26.00 10.27
CA SER A 14 57.40 -25.57 9.06
C SER A 14 56.60 -24.30 9.35
N ALA A 15 57.06 -23.15 8.84
CA ALA A 15 56.31 -21.88 8.86
C ALA A 15 55.19 -21.96 7.81
N ALA A 16 53.97 -22.18 8.29
CA ALA A 16 52.78 -22.03 7.43
C ALA A 16 52.42 -20.55 7.34
N LEU A 17 52.64 -19.93 6.15
CA LEU A 17 52.07 -18.63 5.83
C LEU A 17 50.56 -18.81 5.69
N ALA A 18 49.80 -18.39 6.69
CA ALA A 18 48.36 -18.21 6.59
C ALA A 18 48.08 -16.87 5.88
N THR A 19 47.82 -16.93 4.57
CA THR A 19 47.21 -15.81 3.85
C THR A 19 45.76 -15.70 4.29
N SER A 20 45.47 -14.78 5.22
CA SER A 20 44.11 -14.40 5.56
C SER A 20 43.51 -13.65 4.38
N VAL A 21 42.70 -14.33 3.58
CA VAL A 21 41.79 -13.68 2.64
C VAL A 21 40.73 -12.95 3.50
N SER A 22 40.89 -11.66 3.73
CA SER A 22 39.86 -10.82 4.30
C SER A 22 38.74 -10.69 3.25
N CYS A 23 37.74 -11.57 3.37
CA CYS A 23 36.44 -11.30 2.73
C CYS A 23 35.86 -10.08 3.45
N THR A 24 36.02 -8.90 2.85
CA THR A 24 35.20 -7.73 3.19
C THR A 24 33.80 -8.04 2.73
N SER A 25 33.02 -8.71 3.59
CA SER A 25 31.58 -8.71 3.47
C SER A 25 31.15 -7.26 3.72
N THR A 26 30.78 -6.54 2.66
CA THR A 26 29.96 -5.33 2.77
C THR A 26 28.65 -5.77 3.42
N SER A 27 28.63 -5.72 4.75
CA SER A 27 27.38 -5.88 5.48
C SER A 27 26.52 -4.67 5.20
N ASN A 28 25.50 -4.82 4.36
CA ASN A 28 24.35 -3.92 4.31
C ASN A 28 23.59 -4.06 5.63
N GLN A 29 24.21 -3.75 6.77
CA GLN A 29 23.46 -3.52 7.98
C GLN A 29 22.77 -2.17 7.87
N PRO A 30 21.46 -2.09 8.15
CA PRO A 30 20.78 -0.82 8.26
C PRO A 30 21.54 0.03 9.28
N SER A 31 21.92 1.23 8.88
CA SER A 31 22.64 2.17 9.74
C SER A 31 21.72 2.60 10.89
N GLN A 32 21.86 1.97 12.05
CA GLN A 32 21.18 2.41 13.26
C GLN A 32 21.71 3.80 13.62
N GLY A 33 20.89 4.85 13.46
CA GLY A 33 21.11 6.15 14.04
C GLY A 33 21.92 7.18 13.22
N GLY A 34 22.15 6.95 11.92
CA GLY A 34 22.75 7.94 11.03
C GLY A 34 21.78 9.08 10.67
N ARG A 35 22.31 10.28 10.42
CA ARG A 35 21.50 11.35 9.79
C ARG A 35 21.14 10.94 8.37
N PRO A 36 19.94 11.29 7.87
CA PRO A 36 19.59 11.06 6.48
C PRO A 36 20.57 11.76 5.55
N ALA A 37 20.90 11.11 4.43
CA ALA A 37 21.65 11.73 3.36
C ALA A 37 20.95 13.02 2.90
N ARG A 38 21.73 13.96 2.36
CA ARG A 38 21.18 15.22 1.86
C ARG A 38 21.37 15.34 0.36
N THR A 39 20.45 16.04 -0.27
CA THR A 39 20.55 16.48 -1.66
C THR A 39 21.55 17.65 -1.79
N ALA A 40 21.90 18.02 -3.01
CA ALA A 40 22.85 19.10 -3.26
C ALA A 40 22.39 20.47 -2.70
N ASP A 41 21.08 20.68 -2.60
CA ASP A 41 20.45 21.87 -2.00
C ASP A 41 20.29 21.76 -0.47
N GLY A 42 20.89 20.74 0.15
CA GLY A 42 20.95 20.56 1.59
C GLY A 42 19.66 20.01 2.24
N LYS A 43 18.67 19.62 1.48
CA LYS A 43 17.43 19.00 1.97
C LYS A 43 17.61 17.51 2.26
N PRO A 44 16.80 16.89 3.15
CA PRO A 44 16.79 15.44 3.30
C PRO A 44 16.58 14.75 1.95
N ASN A 45 17.36 13.70 1.69
CA ASN A 45 17.28 12.96 0.44
C ASN A 45 16.24 11.85 0.53
N PHE A 46 15.08 12.08 -0.05
CA PHE A 46 13.99 11.12 -0.14
C PHE A 46 14.02 10.28 -1.44
N ASN A 47 15.01 10.48 -2.32
CA ASN A 47 15.12 9.64 -3.54
C ASN A 47 15.18 8.17 -3.19
N GLY A 48 14.51 7.34 -3.96
CA GLY A 48 14.52 5.90 -3.83
C GLY A 48 13.14 5.27 -3.85
N VAL A 49 13.09 3.98 -3.57
CA VAL A 49 11.86 3.18 -3.52
C VAL A 49 11.45 3.00 -2.07
N TRP A 50 10.18 3.24 -1.80
CA TRP A 50 9.59 3.26 -0.47
C TRP A 50 8.34 2.40 -0.39
N GLN A 51 7.97 2.00 0.81
CA GLN A 51 6.76 1.22 1.06
C GLN A 51 6.27 1.44 2.48
N ALA A 52 4.95 1.54 2.66
CA ALA A 52 4.31 1.35 3.94
C ALA A 52 4.19 -0.15 4.24
N LEU A 53 4.44 -0.55 5.48
CA LEU A 53 4.34 -1.93 5.94
C LEU A 53 3.27 -2.02 7.05
N ASN A 54 2.03 -1.73 6.69
CA ASN A 54 0.89 -1.75 7.60
C ASN A 54 -0.39 -2.13 6.83
N GLU A 55 -1.49 -2.26 7.54
CA GLU A 55 -2.79 -2.69 7.02
C GLU A 55 -3.74 -1.52 6.71
N ALA A 56 -3.22 -0.29 6.59
CA ALA A 56 -4.03 0.91 6.37
C ALA A 56 -4.89 0.87 5.09
N ASN A 57 -4.44 0.15 4.06
CA ASN A 57 -5.25 -0.05 2.85
C ASN A 57 -6.49 -0.91 3.10
N TRP A 58 -6.47 -1.76 4.14
CA TRP A 58 -7.64 -2.54 4.54
C TRP A 58 -8.59 -1.74 5.42
N ASP A 59 -8.04 -1.06 6.43
CA ASP A 59 -8.78 -0.20 7.33
C ASP A 59 -7.78 0.74 8.04
N LEU A 60 -8.05 2.03 8.00
CA LEU A 60 -7.26 3.02 8.72
C LEU A 60 -7.38 2.90 10.24
N GLN A 61 -8.52 2.37 10.72
CA GLN A 61 -8.79 2.19 12.13
C GLN A 61 -8.24 0.86 12.65
N ALA A 62 -8.05 0.76 13.95
CA ALA A 62 -7.66 -0.50 14.60
C ALA A 62 -8.74 -1.57 14.39
N HIS A 63 -8.30 -2.79 14.09
CA HIS A 63 -9.20 -3.92 13.94
C HIS A 63 -8.52 -5.25 14.29
N GLU A 64 -9.31 -6.21 14.71
CA GLU A 64 -8.84 -7.57 14.91
C GLU A 64 -8.65 -8.29 13.57
N ALA A 65 -7.87 -9.38 13.61
CA ALA A 65 -7.76 -10.29 12.47
C ALA A 65 -9.13 -10.88 12.16
N ARG A 66 -9.50 -10.90 10.89
CA ARG A 66 -10.79 -11.40 10.44
C ARG A 66 -10.64 -12.28 9.21
N ALA A 67 -11.60 -13.18 9.02
CA ALA A 67 -11.67 -13.97 7.80
C ALA A 67 -11.80 -13.04 6.58
N GLY A 68 -11.08 -13.37 5.53
CA GLY A 68 -11.26 -12.75 4.23
C GLY A 68 -12.56 -13.18 3.58
N MET A 69 -12.65 -12.96 2.29
CA MET A 69 -13.90 -13.11 1.53
C MET A 69 -14.30 -14.57 1.22
N VAL A 70 -13.48 -15.55 1.55
CA VAL A 70 -13.69 -16.97 1.20
C VAL A 70 -14.57 -17.72 2.18
N THR A 71 -15.52 -17.08 2.82
CA THR A 71 -16.37 -17.72 3.85
C THR A 71 -17.74 -18.12 3.33
N GLN A 72 -18.01 -17.95 2.05
CA GLN A 72 -19.30 -18.24 1.45
C GLN A 72 -19.19 -19.33 0.38
N LYS A 73 -20.28 -20.00 0.11
CA LYS A 73 -20.39 -20.97 -0.97
C LYS A 73 -20.09 -20.27 -2.29
N GLY A 74 -19.06 -20.74 -2.95
CA GLY A 74 -18.62 -20.18 -4.23
C GLY A 74 -19.34 -20.74 -5.44
N VAL A 75 -18.79 -20.47 -6.61
CA VAL A 75 -19.26 -20.93 -7.92
C VAL A 75 -19.21 -22.45 -8.05
N TYR A 76 -18.43 -23.12 -7.20
CA TYR A 76 -18.24 -24.57 -7.19
C TYR A 76 -19.14 -25.22 -6.15
N ASP A 77 -19.56 -26.45 -6.39
CA ASP A 77 -20.43 -27.26 -5.52
C ASP A 77 -19.70 -27.80 -4.27
N TYR A 78 -18.89 -27.01 -3.64
CA TYR A 78 -18.27 -27.34 -2.36
C TYR A 78 -18.36 -26.16 -1.41
N GLU A 79 -18.53 -26.44 -0.15
CA GLU A 79 -18.51 -25.42 0.87
C GLU A 79 -17.07 -25.06 1.18
N TYR A 80 -16.75 -23.77 1.11
CA TYR A 80 -15.51 -23.31 1.66
C TYR A 80 -15.57 -23.39 3.19
N ALA A 81 -14.68 -24.14 3.79
CA ALA A 81 -14.48 -24.04 5.22
C ALA A 81 -14.10 -22.58 5.56
N ARG A 82 -14.61 -22.05 6.67
CA ARG A 82 -14.13 -20.79 7.19
C ARG A 82 -12.63 -20.90 7.39
N VAL A 83 -11.90 -20.15 6.62
CA VAL A 83 -10.47 -20.03 6.82
C VAL A 83 -10.27 -19.04 7.98
N PRO A 84 -9.66 -19.48 9.12
CA PRO A 84 -9.30 -18.55 10.17
C PRO A 84 -8.46 -17.42 9.56
N ALA A 85 -8.68 -16.20 10.01
CA ALA A 85 -7.84 -15.09 9.59
C ALA A 85 -6.39 -15.43 9.95
N ALA A 86 -5.62 -15.82 8.96
CA ALA A 86 -4.20 -16.00 9.13
C ALA A 86 -3.52 -14.63 9.00
N PRO A 87 -2.39 -14.38 9.67
CA PRO A 87 -1.57 -13.22 9.41
C PRO A 87 -0.91 -13.36 8.04
N VAL A 88 -1.72 -13.29 7.00
CA VAL A 88 -1.22 -13.37 5.62
C VAL A 88 -0.95 -11.94 5.19
N VAL A 89 0.30 -11.64 4.98
CA VAL A 89 0.72 -10.50 4.16
C VAL A 89 0.34 -10.81 2.72
N ALA A 90 -0.92 -10.96 2.47
CA ALA A 90 -1.32 -11.27 1.13
C ALA A 90 -2.05 -10.08 0.56
N LEU A 91 -1.42 -9.54 -0.36
CA LEU A 91 -1.91 -8.78 -1.47
C LEU A 91 -3.29 -9.31 -1.88
N GLY A 92 -4.35 -8.64 -1.46
CA GLY A 92 -5.69 -9.05 -1.81
C GLY A 92 -6.04 -10.50 -1.45
N ALA A 93 -5.38 -11.04 -0.42
CA ALA A 93 -5.58 -12.45 -0.12
C ALA A 93 -7.00 -12.72 0.27
N ALA A 94 -7.54 -13.61 -0.47
CA ALA A 94 -8.82 -14.23 -0.20
C ALA A 94 -8.86 -14.95 1.17
N ALA A 95 -7.74 -15.15 1.85
CA ALA A 95 -7.66 -16.00 3.03
C ALA A 95 -7.90 -15.28 4.36
N GLY A 96 -7.64 -13.99 4.46
CA GLY A 96 -7.85 -13.25 5.70
C GLY A 96 -7.31 -11.82 5.67
N VAL A 97 -7.78 -11.01 6.61
CA VAL A 97 -7.30 -9.67 6.88
C VAL A 97 -6.53 -9.70 8.20
N PRO A 98 -5.23 -9.39 8.22
CA PRO A 98 -4.44 -9.33 9.45
C PRO A 98 -5.01 -8.31 10.44
N ALA A 99 -4.70 -8.48 11.72
CA ALA A 99 -5.01 -7.49 12.73
C ALA A 99 -4.16 -6.23 12.54
N SER A 100 -4.71 -5.08 12.90
CA SER A 100 -4.01 -3.80 12.86
C SER A 100 -4.30 -2.96 14.09
N LEU A 101 -3.28 -2.24 14.55
CA LEU A 101 -3.46 -1.21 15.58
C LEU A 101 -4.07 0.08 15.02
N GLY A 102 -4.24 0.16 13.68
CA GLY A 102 -4.67 1.35 13.01
C GLY A 102 -3.59 2.42 12.88
N VAL A 103 -3.89 3.43 12.11
CA VAL A 103 -2.99 4.58 11.88
C VAL A 103 -3.63 5.91 12.22
N VAL A 104 -4.92 5.91 12.57
CA VAL A 104 -5.66 7.11 13.01
C VAL A 104 -5.14 7.53 14.39
N GLN A 105 -4.79 8.82 14.51
CA GLN A 105 -4.22 9.37 15.73
C GLN A 105 -5.30 9.78 16.73
N GLY A 106 -4.90 9.98 17.98
CA GLY A 106 -5.80 10.38 19.07
C GLY A 106 -6.57 9.19 19.64
N ASP A 107 -7.89 9.21 19.53
CA ASP A 107 -8.77 8.13 20.02
C ASP A 107 -8.92 6.96 19.00
N GLY A 108 -8.22 7.06 17.86
CA GLY A 108 -8.27 6.04 16.82
C GLY A 108 -9.56 6.06 15.98
N GLN A 109 -10.43 7.06 16.17
CA GLN A 109 -11.71 7.13 15.49
C GLN A 109 -11.73 8.19 14.40
N ILE A 110 -12.39 7.86 13.28
CA ILE A 110 -12.65 8.82 12.20
C ILE A 110 -13.94 9.59 12.53
N PRO A 111 -13.89 10.93 12.63
CA PRO A 111 -14.99 11.75 13.14
C PRO A 111 -16.05 12.01 12.05
N TYR A 112 -16.71 10.97 11.56
CA TYR A 112 -17.78 11.10 10.56
C TYR A 112 -18.97 11.91 11.06
N LYS A 113 -19.60 12.65 10.14
CA LYS A 113 -20.97 13.11 10.33
C LYS A 113 -21.94 11.91 10.30
N PRO A 114 -23.09 11.97 10.96
CA PRO A 114 -24.02 10.83 11.03
C PRO A 114 -24.42 10.26 9.67
N GLU A 115 -24.72 11.12 8.70
CA GLU A 115 -25.08 10.73 7.34
C GLU A 115 -23.92 10.10 6.58
N ALA A 116 -22.71 10.60 6.80
CA ALA A 116 -21.50 10.06 6.18
C ALA A 116 -21.10 8.70 6.79
N ALA A 117 -21.34 8.51 8.10
CA ALA A 117 -21.13 7.22 8.76
C ALA A 117 -22.01 6.10 8.15
N LEU A 118 -23.26 6.42 7.82
CA LEU A 118 -24.15 5.48 7.12
C LEU A 118 -23.62 5.13 5.72
N THR A 119 -23.13 6.14 5.00
CA THR A 119 -22.50 5.94 3.68
C THR A 119 -21.27 5.05 3.80
N LYS A 120 -20.38 5.30 4.78
CA LYS A 120 -19.22 4.46 5.05
C LYS A 120 -19.61 3.01 5.31
N GLN A 121 -20.62 2.78 6.14
CA GLN A 121 -21.14 1.43 6.41
C GLN A 121 -21.62 0.75 5.12
N GLN A 122 -22.45 1.43 4.32
CA GLN A 122 -22.94 0.90 3.05
C GLN A 122 -21.81 0.61 2.05
N ASN A 123 -20.77 1.44 2.02
CA ASN A 123 -19.60 1.24 1.20
C ASN A 123 -18.89 -0.07 1.60
N GLY A 124 -18.56 -0.23 2.89
CA GLY A 124 -17.90 -1.43 3.39
C GLY A 124 -18.74 -2.70 3.20
N GLU A 125 -20.07 -2.61 3.33
CA GLU A 125 -20.97 -3.72 3.09
C GLU A 125 -21.07 -4.13 1.61
N ASN A 126 -20.87 -3.20 0.69
CA ASN A 126 -21.00 -3.40 -0.75
C ASN A 126 -19.69 -3.05 -1.49
N TRP A 127 -18.55 -3.32 -0.86
CA TRP A 127 -17.22 -2.94 -1.34
C TRP A 127 -16.94 -3.47 -2.77
N ILE A 128 -17.38 -4.68 -3.13
CA ILE A 128 -17.16 -5.26 -4.47
C ILE A 128 -17.74 -4.35 -5.58
N ASP A 129 -18.91 -3.75 -5.31
CA ASP A 129 -19.59 -2.91 -6.29
C ASP A 129 -19.18 -1.45 -6.20
N ARG A 130 -18.70 -1.00 -5.04
CA ARG A 130 -18.50 0.41 -4.74
C ARG A 130 -17.05 0.85 -4.62
N ASP A 131 -16.11 -0.04 -4.25
CA ASP A 131 -14.71 0.36 -4.06
C ASP A 131 -14.08 0.76 -5.42
N PRO A 132 -13.63 2.01 -5.56
CA PRO A 132 -13.01 2.48 -6.79
C PRO A 132 -11.70 1.75 -7.12
N GLU A 133 -10.97 1.25 -6.13
CA GLU A 133 -9.76 0.44 -6.34
C GLU A 133 -10.08 -0.79 -7.20
N LEU A 134 -11.20 -1.48 -6.92
CA LEU A 134 -11.62 -2.66 -7.66
C LEU A 134 -12.04 -2.35 -9.09
N LYS A 135 -12.39 -1.09 -9.36
CA LYS A 135 -12.73 -0.58 -10.70
C LYS A 135 -11.53 0.02 -11.40
N CYS A 136 -10.31 -0.21 -10.88
CA CYS A 136 -9.06 0.32 -11.41
C CYS A 136 -8.97 1.85 -11.52
N TYR A 137 -9.72 2.57 -10.72
CA TYR A 137 -9.54 4.01 -10.60
C TYR A 137 -8.23 4.30 -9.86
N LEU A 138 -7.63 5.45 -10.15
CA LEU A 138 -6.43 5.86 -9.45
C LEU A 138 -6.70 5.95 -7.94
N PRO A 139 -5.77 5.47 -7.10
CA PRO A 139 -6.03 5.29 -5.67
C PRO A 139 -6.24 6.60 -4.91
N GLY A 140 -5.76 7.71 -5.48
CA GLY A 140 -5.79 9.00 -4.82
C GLY A 140 -4.79 9.12 -3.67
N THR A 141 -4.61 10.38 -3.22
CA THR A 141 -3.84 10.69 -2.04
C THR A 141 -4.81 10.81 -0.85
N PRO A 142 -4.55 10.23 0.34
CA PRO A 142 -3.28 9.62 0.73
C PRO A 142 -3.17 8.11 0.47
N ARG A 143 -4.23 7.42 -0.02
CA ARG A 143 -4.28 5.96 -0.17
C ARG A 143 -3.09 5.40 -0.97
N ALA A 144 -2.66 6.08 -2.02
CA ALA A 144 -1.49 5.68 -2.81
C ALA A 144 -0.24 5.43 -1.98
N MET A 145 -0.07 6.16 -0.85
CA MET A 145 1.11 6.09 0.00
C MET A 145 1.18 4.82 0.85
N TYR A 146 0.05 4.18 1.13
CA TYR A 146 -0.03 2.99 2.00
C TYR A 146 -0.72 1.80 1.36
N MET A 147 -0.92 1.83 0.05
CA MET A 147 -1.22 0.60 -0.68
C MET A 147 -0.10 -0.43 -0.46
N PRO A 148 -0.39 -1.74 -0.50
CA PRO A 148 0.60 -2.79 -0.21
C PRO A 148 1.64 -2.95 -1.35
N TYR A 149 1.95 -1.89 -2.06
CA TYR A 149 2.88 -1.83 -3.18
C TYR A 149 3.93 -0.75 -2.97
N PRO A 150 5.15 -0.95 -3.48
CA PRO A 150 6.18 0.07 -3.42
C PRO A 150 5.86 1.26 -4.33
N PHE A 151 6.45 2.40 -4.01
CA PHE A 151 6.45 3.59 -4.83
C PHE A 151 7.83 4.23 -4.86
N ALA A 152 8.14 4.96 -5.92
CA ALA A 152 9.39 5.68 -6.05
C ALA A 152 9.20 7.18 -5.80
N ILE A 153 10.21 7.79 -5.19
CA ILE A 153 10.36 9.24 -5.06
C ILE A 153 11.58 9.66 -5.88
N VAL A 154 11.39 10.64 -6.76
CA VAL A 154 12.45 11.32 -7.51
C VAL A 154 12.39 12.79 -7.14
N GLN A 155 13.36 13.23 -6.34
CA GLN A 155 13.40 14.57 -5.76
C GLN A 155 14.27 15.50 -6.61
N GLY A 156 13.64 16.54 -7.15
CA GLY A 156 14.30 17.68 -7.78
C GLY A 156 14.25 18.92 -6.88
N THR A 157 14.78 20.02 -7.37
CA THR A 157 14.86 21.30 -6.64
C THR A 157 13.56 22.09 -6.65
N ASP A 158 12.74 21.92 -7.68
CA ASP A 158 11.47 22.64 -7.90
C ASP A 158 10.25 21.72 -7.91
N LYS A 159 10.47 20.43 -8.05
CA LYS A 159 9.43 19.40 -8.10
C LYS A 159 9.91 18.09 -7.50
N ILE A 160 8.98 17.37 -6.90
CA ILE A 160 9.18 15.97 -6.50
C ILE A 160 8.19 15.11 -7.29
N HIS A 161 8.70 14.11 -7.98
CA HIS A 161 7.89 13.15 -8.71
C HIS A 161 7.74 11.87 -7.89
N MET A 162 6.53 11.35 -7.82
CA MET A 162 6.24 10.07 -7.20
C MET A 162 5.56 9.17 -8.23
N THR A 163 5.99 7.93 -8.30
CA THR A 163 5.41 6.90 -9.16
C THR A 163 5.02 5.71 -8.31
N PHE A 164 3.79 5.27 -8.44
CA PHE A 164 3.20 4.17 -7.67
C PHE A 164 3.04 2.94 -8.55
N ALA A 165 3.27 1.75 -7.99
CA ALA A 165 3.11 0.51 -8.73
C ALA A 165 1.65 0.29 -9.19
N PHE A 166 0.68 0.56 -8.30
CA PHE A 166 -0.74 0.36 -8.62
C PHE A 166 -1.20 1.30 -9.74
N SER A 167 -1.71 0.73 -10.82
CA SER A 167 -2.23 1.44 -12.01
C SER A 167 -1.25 2.45 -12.61
N ASN A 168 0.05 2.29 -12.36
CA ASN A 168 1.09 3.24 -12.78
C ASN A 168 0.76 4.70 -12.41
N ALA A 169 0.12 4.89 -11.26
CA ALA A 169 -0.29 6.22 -10.81
C ALA A 169 0.93 7.12 -10.64
N GLY A 170 0.79 8.37 -11.06
CA GLY A 170 1.82 9.39 -10.94
C GLY A 170 1.33 10.56 -10.09
N ARG A 171 2.27 11.21 -9.41
CA ARG A 171 2.03 12.43 -8.63
C ARG A 171 3.21 13.38 -8.78
N VAL A 172 2.92 14.66 -8.93
CA VAL A 172 3.92 15.73 -8.92
C VAL A 172 3.63 16.65 -7.75
N ILE A 173 4.61 16.83 -6.87
CA ILE A 173 4.59 17.85 -5.81
C ILE A 173 5.39 19.05 -6.32
N HIS A 174 4.73 20.18 -6.47
CA HIS A 174 5.34 21.43 -6.87
C HIS A 174 5.94 22.14 -5.64
N LEU A 175 7.24 22.43 -5.64
CA LEU A 175 7.90 23.13 -4.53
C LEU A 175 7.83 24.67 -4.67
N ASN A 176 7.24 25.14 -5.76
CA ASN A 176 6.91 26.55 -5.98
C ASN A 176 5.39 26.66 -6.07
N LYS A 177 4.85 27.82 -5.72
CA LYS A 177 3.41 28.08 -5.86
C LYS A 177 3.01 27.99 -7.34
N VAL A 178 2.17 27.02 -7.64
CA VAL A 178 1.63 26.78 -8.99
C VAL A 178 0.12 26.76 -8.85
N GLU A 179 -0.57 27.38 -9.80
CA GLU A 179 -2.02 27.34 -9.88
C GLU A 179 -2.50 25.90 -10.11
N GLY A 180 -3.59 25.54 -9.45
CA GLY A 180 -4.18 24.20 -9.59
C GLY A 180 -4.70 23.93 -10.99
N PRO A 181 -4.94 22.67 -11.35
CA PRO A 181 -5.54 22.29 -12.62
C PRO A 181 -6.97 22.88 -12.73
N PRO A 182 -7.48 23.06 -13.95
CA PRO A 182 -8.85 23.55 -14.14
C PRO A 182 -9.92 22.55 -13.65
N ASP A 183 -9.59 21.27 -13.63
CA ASP A 183 -10.49 20.20 -13.22
C ASP A 183 -9.94 19.45 -11.99
N ASP A 184 -10.85 18.94 -11.16
CA ASP A 184 -10.52 18.10 -10.03
C ASP A 184 -10.07 16.71 -10.46
N THR A 185 -9.10 16.13 -9.76
CA THR A 185 -8.45 14.88 -10.12
C THR A 185 -8.55 13.83 -9.01
N TYR A 186 -8.23 12.58 -9.32
CA TYR A 186 -8.13 11.52 -8.32
C TYR A 186 -6.96 11.73 -7.35
N MET A 187 -5.81 12.19 -7.87
CA MET A 187 -4.57 12.33 -7.08
C MET A 187 -4.45 13.68 -6.37
N GLY A 188 -5.35 14.61 -6.68
CA GLY A 188 -5.30 15.98 -6.19
C GLY A 188 -4.17 16.82 -6.84
N HIS A 189 -4.12 18.09 -6.47
CA HIS A 189 -3.05 19.03 -6.81
C HIS A 189 -2.17 19.25 -5.58
N SER A 190 -0.87 19.00 -5.72
CA SER A 190 0.08 18.99 -4.61
C SER A 190 1.07 20.14 -4.70
N VAL A 191 1.08 21.00 -3.68
CA VAL A 191 2.05 22.10 -3.53
C VAL A 191 2.79 21.91 -2.22
N GLY A 192 4.12 21.85 -2.29
CA GLY A 192 4.97 21.58 -1.13
C GLY A 192 5.94 22.71 -0.82
N HIS A 193 6.40 22.71 0.42
CA HIS A 193 7.49 23.56 0.88
C HIS A 193 8.27 22.85 1.99
N TRP A 194 9.47 23.31 2.24
CA TRP A 194 10.29 22.75 3.30
C TRP A 194 10.21 23.58 4.58
N GLU A 195 9.85 22.92 5.68
CA GLU A 195 9.99 23.44 7.03
C GLU A 195 11.16 22.74 7.72
N ASN A 196 12.33 23.34 7.71
CA ASN A 196 13.59 22.72 8.12
C ASN A 196 13.83 21.39 7.34
N ASP A 197 13.79 20.25 8.02
CA ASP A 197 13.98 18.91 7.45
C ASP A 197 12.66 18.20 7.13
N THR A 198 11.53 18.83 7.33
CA THR A 198 10.20 18.29 7.01
C THR A 198 9.70 18.87 5.70
N LEU A 199 9.34 18.01 4.76
CA LEU A 199 8.56 18.40 3.58
C LEU A 199 7.09 18.46 3.98
N VAL A 200 6.48 19.63 3.81
CA VAL A 200 5.05 19.85 4.02
C VAL A 200 4.37 20.00 2.67
N VAL A 201 3.27 19.28 2.46
CA VAL A 201 2.55 19.28 1.18
C VAL A 201 1.06 19.53 1.43
N GLU A 202 0.55 20.58 0.84
CA GLU A 202 -0.89 20.83 0.76
C GLU A 202 -1.45 20.17 -0.50
N VAL A 203 -2.57 19.45 -0.36
CA VAL A 203 -3.22 18.78 -1.49
C VAL A 203 -4.68 19.18 -1.54
N THR A 204 -5.11 19.63 -2.70
CA THR A 204 -6.47 20.09 -2.99
C THR A 204 -6.94 19.54 -4.35
N ASN A 205 -8.08 19.97 -4.84
CA ASN A 205 -8.60 19.62 -6.17
C ASN A 205 -8.85 18.11 -6.34
N PHE A 206 -9.51 17.52 -5.35
CA PHE A 206 -9.96 16.13 -5.40
C PHE A 206 -11.35 16.01 -6.05
N ASN A 207 -11.55 15.00 -6.87
CA ASN A 207 -12.85 14.73 -7.51
C ASN A 207 -13.84 13.94 -6.63
N GLY A 208 -13.44 13.55 -5.41
CA GLY A 208 -14.29 12.82 -4.47
C GLY A 208 -14.69 11.40 -4.89
N LYS A 209 -14.01 10.80 -5.85
CA LYS A 209 -14.39 9.50 -6.44
C LYS A 209 -13.58 8.32 -5.95
N ASN A 210 -12.66 8.51 -5.01
CA ASN A 210 -11.86 7.45 -4.41
C ASN A 210 -12.09 7.35 -2.89
N TRP A 211 -11.56 6.28 -2.31
CA TRP A 211 -11.68 5.97 -0.91
C TRP A 211 -10.32 5.99 -0.22
N PHE A 212 -10.33 6.07 1.11
CA PHE A 212 -9.12 5.95 1.92
C PHE A 212 -8.67 4.50 2.07
N ASP A 213 -9.60 3.53 2.09
CA ASP A 213 -9.30 2.11 2.35
C ASP A 213 -10.44 1.19 1.88
N ARG A 214 -10.25 -0.11 2.04
CA ARG A 214 -11.23 -1.15 1.69
C ARG A 214 -12.37 -1.29 2.73
N ALA A 215 -12.27 -0.65 3.89
CA ALA A 215 -13.34 -0.63 4.89
C ALA A 215 -14.48 0.34 4.53
N GLY A 216 -14.36 1.02 3.40
CA GLY A 216 -15.35 1.96 2.90
C GLY A 216 -15.16 3.39 3.40
N ASN A 217 -14.02 3.69 4.03
CA ASN A 217 -13.69 5.04 4.44
C ASN A 217 -13.48 5.91 3.20
N PHE A 218 -14.21 7.00 3.08
CA PHE A 218 -14.32 7.82 1.89
C PHE A 218 -14.21 9.31 2.21
N HIS A 219 -14.14 10.13 1.17
CA HIS A 219 -14.13 11.58 1.25
C HIS A 219 -14.97 12.18 0.12
N SER A 220 -15.24 13.47 0.22
CA SER A 220 -15.87 14.25 -0.83
C SER A 220 -14.84 15.00 -1.70
N ASP A 221 -15.33 15.78 -2.66
CA ASP A 221 -14.58 16.74 -3.45
C ASP A 221 -14.04 17.93 -2.64
N ALA A 222 -14.57 18.14 -1.42
CA ALA A 222 -14.09 19.18 -0.50
C ALA A 222 -12.85 18.77 0.31
N LEU A 223 -12.28 17.58 0.04
CA LEU A 223 -11.09 17.10 0.74
C LEU A 223 -9.91 18.04 0.56
N LYS A 224 -9.27 18.34 1.68
CA LYS A 224 -7.96 18.98 1.76
C LYS A 224 -7.04 18.15 2.63
N LEU A 225 -5.80 17.99 2.22
CA LEU A 225 -4.78 17.31 3.01
C LEU A 225 -3.64 18.25 3.31
N VAL A 226 -3.05 18.07 4.49
CA VAL A 226 -1.71 18.57 4.82
C VAL A 226 -0.87 17.38 5.20
N GLU A 227 0.06 17.04 4.33
CA GLU A 227 0.99 15.92 4.52
C GLU A 227 2.33 16.44 5.04
N ARG A 228 2.96 15.68 5.91
CA ARG A 228 4.28 15.97 6.48
C ARG A 228 5.17 14.74 6.35
N TYR A 229 6.28 14.92 5.67
CA TYR A 229 7.31 13.89 5.49
C TYR A 229 8.53 14.28 6.33
N SER A 230 8.70 13.63 7.47
CA SER A 230 9.77 13.91 8.43
C SER A 230 10.73 12.72 8.49
N PRO A 231 12.03 12.91 8.22
CA PRO A 231 12.97 11.80 8.28
C PRO A 231 13.12 11.29 9.73
N ILE A 232 12.99 10.00 9.93
CA ILE A 232 13.25 9.31 11.22
C ILE A 232 14.69 8.79 11.23
N SER A 233 15.12 8.23 10.11
CA SER A 233 16.43 7.65 9.89
C SER A 233 16.79 7.77 8.39
N PRO A 234 17.99 7.34 7.95
CA PRO A 234 18.31 7.27 6.52
C PRO A 234 17.28 6.47 5.69
N ASP A 235 16.64 5.48 6.30
CA ASP A 235 15.80 4.50 5.63
C ASP A 235 14.36 4.49 6.14
N ALA A 236 13.96 5.50 6.93
CA ALA A 236 12.59 5.65 7.39
C ALA A 236 12.13 7.10 7.43
N ILE A 237 10.93 7.34 6.94
CA ILE A 237 10.22 8.63 6.95
C ILE A 237 8.96 8.45 7.78
N ARG A 238 8.69 9.36 8.72
CA ARG A 238 7.37 9.50 9.30
C ARG A 238 6.49 10.28 8.33
N TYR A 239 5.37 9.70 8.01
CA TYR A 239 4.35 10.28 7.15
C TYR A 239 3.10 10.57 7.99
N ASP A 240 2.87 11.85 8.23
CA ASP A 240 1.71 12.35 8.95
C ASP A 240 0.78 13.06 7.96
N VAL A 241 -0.52 12.82 8.03
CA VAL A 241 -1.51 13.48 7.17
C VAL A 241 -2.65 14.01 7.98
N THR A 242 -2.86 15.31 7.95
CA THR A 242 -4.09 15.92 8.44
C THR A 242 -5.11 15.95 7.32
N ILE A 243 -6.30 15.44 7.61
CA ILE A 243 -7.42 15.26 6.70
C ILE A 243 -8.53 16.22 7.12
N GLU A 244 -8.92 17.07 6.21
CA GLU A 244 -10.03 18.01 6.39
C GLU A 244 -11.01 17.86 5.24
N ASP A 245 -12.25 17.53 5.57
CA ASP A 245 -13.37 17.48 4.62
C ASP A 245 -14.66 17.85 5.35
N PRO A 246 -15.06 19.11 5.28
CA PRO A 246 -16.21 19.61 6.02
C PRO A 246 -17.55 19.09 5.51
N LYS A 247 -17.59 18.41 4.35
CA LYS A 247 -18.79 17.72 3.88
C LYS A 247 -18.95 16.36 4.56
N THR A 248 -17.83 15.70 4.90
CA THR A 248 -17.81 14.31 5.38
C THR A 248 -17.58 14.21 6.89
N PHE A 249 -16.67 15.05 7.44
CA PHE A 249 -16.24 14.95 8.84
C PHE A 249 -16.70 16.13 9.69
N THR A 250 -16.82 15.91 10.99
CA THR A 250 -17.21 16.93 11.98
C THR A 250 -16.04 17.82 12.40
N LYS A 251 -14.80 17.34 12.22
CA LYS A 251 -13.54 18.04 12.55
C LYS A 251 -12.40 17.44 11.73
N PRO A 252 -11.27 18.17 11.56
CA PRO A 252 -10.05 17.56 11.02
C PRO A 252 -9.54 16.41 11.89
N TRP A 253 -8.88 15.45 11.27
CA TRP A 253 -8.28 14.29 11.91
C TRP A 253 -6.97 13.92 11.22
N THR A 254 -6.17 13.06 11.84
CA THR A 254 -4.82 12.78 11.38
C THR A 254 -4.53 11.29 11.37
N ILE A 255 -3.81 10.84 10.35
CA ILE A 255 -3.15 9.53 10.31
C ILE A 255 -1.64 9.71 10.42
N SER A 256 -0.96 8.72 10.98
CA SER A 256 0.51 8.69 11.09
C SER A 256 1.05 7.29 10.91
N MET A 257 2.09 7.17 10.08
CA MET A 257 2.74 5.88 9.83
C MET A 257 4.19 6.06 9.36
N PRO A 258 5.07 5.07 9.58
CA PRO A 258 6.38 5.05 8.96
C PRO A 258 6.28 4.55 7.51
N LEU A 259 7.09 5.15 6.64
CA LEU A 259 7.44 4.66 5.31
C LEU A 259 8.87 4.14 5.35
N TYR A 260 9.11 2.98 4.79
CA TYR A 260 10.42 2.33 4.81
C TYR A 260 11.02 2.28 3.42
N ARG A 261 12.33 2.57 3.35
CA ARG A 261 13.10 2.46 2.13
C ARG A 261 13.33 0.99 1.78
N ARG A 262 13.18 0.64 0.52
CA ARG A 262 13.60 -0.67 0.00
C ARG A 262 15.12 -0.66 -0.16
N LEU A 263 15.79 -1.59 0.52
CA LEU A 263 17.27 -1.63 0.61
C LEU A 263 17.93 -2.58 -0.39
N GLU A 264 17.15 -3.31 -1.14
CA GLU A 264 17.66 -4.21 -2.18
C GLU A 264 18.39 -3.41 -3.27
N ALA A 265 19.55 -3.85 -3.69
CA ALA A 265 20.39 -3.13 -4.66
C ALA A 265 19.70 -2.84 -6.02
N ASN A 266 18.72 -3.66 -6.35
CA ASN A 266 17.91 -3.56 -7.57
C ASN A 266 16.45 -3.18 -7.30
N ALA A 267 16.16 -2.55 -6.15
CA ALA A 267 14.81 -2.12 -5.83
C ALA A 267 14.26 -1.21 -6.91
N THR A 268 13.11 -1.57 -7.45
CA THR A 268 12.40 -0.80 -8.45
C THR A 268 10.89 -0.89 -8.22
N VAL A 269 10.15 0.02 -8.79
CA VAL A 269 8.70 -0.07 -8.87
C VAL A 269 8.37 -0.96 -10.05
N LEU A 270 7.71 -2.08 -9.76
CA LEU A 270 7.27 -3.02 -10.78
C LEU A 270 5.91 -2.56 -11.34
N ASP A 271 5.67 -2.91 -12.60
CA ASP A 271 4.37 -2.69 -13.20
C ASP A 271 3.31 -3.54 -12.51
N TYR A 272 2.30 -2.88 -11.99
CA TYR A 272 1.10 -3.53 -11.49
C TYR A 272 -0.12 -2.97 -12.23
N PRO A 273 -0.36 -3.42 -13.46
CA PRO A 273 -1.54 -3.01 -14.20
C PRO A 273 -2.77 -3.55 -13.49
N CYS A 274 -3.63 -2.66 -13.06
CA CYS A 274 -4.94 -3.06 -12.59
C CYS A 274 -5.76 -3.57 -13.78
N ILE A 275 -6.36 -4.74 -13.65
CA ILE A 275 -7.24 -5.32 -14.67
C ILE A 275 -8.67 -5.16 -14.17
N GLU A 276 -9.43 -4.34 -14.85
CA GLU A 276 -10.83 -4.08 -14.51
C GLU A 276 -11.63 -5.38 -14.41
N PHE A 277 -12.52 -5.44 -13.44
CA PHE A 277 -13.39 -6.59 -13.16
C PHE A 277 -12.68 -7.87 -12.68
N SER A 278 -11.37 -7.92 -12.51
CA SER A 278 -10.68 -9.16 -12.09
C SER A 278 -11.15 -9.62 -10.70
N GLU A 279 -11.23 -8.73 -9.73
CA GLU A 279 -11.76 -9.05 -8.40
C GLU A 279 -13.27 -9.34 -8.44
N GLU A 280 -14.00 -8.70 -9.34
CA GLU A 280 -15.41 -8.98 -9.56
C GLU A 280 -15.64 -10.41 -10.09
N PHE A 281 -14.78 -10.88 -10.98
CA PHE A 281 -14.82 -12.28 -11.42
C PHE A 281 -14.48 -13.24 -10.29
N MET A 282 -13.52 -12.92 -9.45
CA MET A 282 -13.11 -13.77 -8.35
C MET A 282 -14.12 -13.77 -7.19
N TYR A 283 -14.66 -12.62 -6.84
CA TYR A 283 -15.42 -12.41 -5.59
C TYR A 283 -16.84 -11.93 -5.80
N GLY A 284 -17.28 -11.74 -7.02
CA GLY A 284 -18.63 -11.24 -7.32
C GLY A 284 -19.75 -12.13 -6.78
N HIS A 285 -19.50 -13.43 -6.61
CA HIS A 285 -20.43 -14.37 -5.99
C HIS A 285 -20.69 -14.09 -4.49
N LEU A 286 -19.84 -13.28 -3.84
CA LEU A 286 -20.00 -12.88 -2.45
C LEU A 286 -20.86 -11.63 -2.27
N ARG A 287 -21.40 -11.07 -3.36
CA ARG A 287 -22.30 -9.90 -3.26
C ARG A 287 -23.51 -10.22 -2.40
N LYS A 288 -23.86 -9.27 -1.53
CA LYS A 288 -25.10 -9.37 -0.75
C LYS A 288 -26.36 -9.27 -1.61
N GLN A 289 -26.26 -8.52 -2.71
CA GLN A 289 -27.35 -8.32 -3.66
C GLN A 289 -26.90 -8.79 -5.05
N GLN A 290 -27.74 -9.61 -5.68
CA GLN A 290 -27.55 -9.97 -7.08
C GLN A 290 -27.69 -8.71 -7.93
N LEU A 291 -26.71 -8.46 -8.80
CA LEU A 291 -26.85 -7.39 -9.78
C LEU A 291 -27.83 -7.81 -10.87
N VAL A 292 -28.96 -7.16 -10.87
CA VAL A 292 -29.90 -7.27 -11.98
C VAL A 292 -29.70 -6.05 -12.86
N LYS A 293 -29.08 -6.24 -14.01
CA LYS A 293 -28.96 -5.18 -15.01
C LYS A 293 -30.10 -5.31 -16.01
N HIS A 294 -30.81 -4.23 -16.21
CA HIS A 294 -31.70 -4.07 -17.34
C HIS A 294 -30.93 -3.39 -18.46
N TRP A 295 -30.71 -4.09 -19.55
CA TRP A 295 -30.17 -3.55 -20.77
C TRP A 295 -31.17 -3.77 -21.87
N GLU A 296 -31.62 -2.72 -22.54
CA GLU A 296 -32.63 -2.75 -23.60
C GLU A 296 -33.94 -3.50 -23.21
N GLY A 297 -34.37 -3.37 -21.96
CA GLY A 297 -35.57 -4.06 -21.47
C GLY A 297 -35.37 -5.52 -21.08
N GLU A 298 -34.18 -6.08 -21.28
CA GLU A 298 -33.84 -7.42 -20.80
C GLU A 298 -33.11 -7.38 -19.45
N THR A 299 -33.52 -8.27 -18.57
CA THR A 299 -32.84 -8.47 -17.29
C THR A 299 -31.62 -9.36 -17.53
N MET A 300 -30.42 -8.77 -17.55
CA MET A 300 -29.21 -9.58 -17.44
C MET A 300 -29.06 -10.02 -15.99
N ASN A 301 -29.57 -11.18 -15.69
CA ASN A 301 -29.27 -11.86 -14.44
C ASN A 301 -27.92 -12.56 -14.61
N VAL A 302 -26.84 -11.94 -14.15
CA VAL A 302 -25.55 -12.61 -14.08
C VAL A 302 -25.61 -13.54 -12.88
N ASP A 303 -25.97 -14.78 -13.11
CA ASP A 303 -25.88 -15.81 -12.07
C ASP A 303 -24.42 -16.17 -11.83
N ILE A 304 -23.79 -15.43 -10.91
CA ILE A 304 -22.41 -15.63 -10.50
C ILE A 304 -22.19 -16.91 -9.69
N THR A 305 -23.29 -17.59 -9.29
CA THR A 305 -23.21 -18.91 -8.64
C THR A 305 -23.18 -20.04 -9.67
N ARG A 306 -23.36 -19.70 -10.93
CA ARG A 306 -23.38 -20.67 -12.03
C ARG A 306 -22.02 -21.35 -12.17
N LYS A 307 -22.03 -22.65 -12.28
CA LYS A 307 -20.81 -23.43 -12.53
C LYS A 307 -20.16 -22.99 -13.84
N ILE A 308 -18.86 -22.70 -13.77
CA ILE A 308 -18.06 -22.47 -14.96
C ILE A 308 -18.00 -23.79 -15.72
N PRO A 309 -18.41 -23.84 -16.99
CA PRO A 309 -18.29 -25.06 -17.77
C PRO A 309 -16.82 -25.46 -17.94
N PRO A 310 -16.50 -26.73 -18.15
CA PRO A 310 -15.16 -27.19 -18.51
C PRO A 310 -14.57 -26.33 -19.63
N GLY A 311 -13.24 -26.16 -19.64
CA GLY A 311 -12.54 -25.22 -20.52
C GLY A 311 -12.84 -25.37 -22.01
N ASP A 312 -13.12 -26.60 -22.48
CA ASP A 312 -13.54 -26.91 -23.85
C ASP A 312 -14.94 -26.39 -24.20
N ARG A 313 -15.77 -26.09 -23.18
CA ARG A 313 -17.13 -25.56 -23.35
C ARG A 313 -17.32 -24.13 -22.84
N LEU A 314 -16.24 -23.42 -22.56
CA LEU A 314 -16.30 -22.01 -22.17
C LEU A 314 -17.06 -21.12 -23.16
N HIS A 315 -17.06 -21.48 -24.45
CA HIS A 315 -17.81 -20.77 -25.48
C HIS A 315 -19.33 -20.81 -25.26
N GLU A 316 -19.86 -21.81 -24.53
CA GLU A 316 -21.27 -21.90 -24.20
C GLU A 316 -21.68 -20.86 -23.14
N TRP A 317 -20.73 -20.39 -22.35
CA TRP A 317 -20.93 -19.35 -21.34
C TRP A 317 -21.31 -18.00 -21.92
N TYR A 318 -20.77 -17.68 -23.09
CA TYR A 318 -20.98 -16.40 -23.77
C TYR A 318 -22.18 -16.38 -24.74
N ARG A 319 -22.86 -17.50 -24.92
CA ARG A 319 -23.98 -17.62 -25.89
C ARG A 319 -25.38 -17.47 -25.31
N ARG A 320 -25.49 -17.02 -24.05
CA ARG A 320 -26.81 -16.86 -23.39
C ARG A 320 -26.99 -15.50 -22.83
#